data_b40ae0fcd79b088c28b0c16d8d0efa37
#
_entry.id   b40ae0fcd79b088c28b0c16d8d0efa37
#
_cell.length_a   1.000
_cell.length_b   1.000
_cell.length_c   1.000
_cell.angle_alpha   90.00
_cell.angle_beta   90.00
_cell.angle_gamma   90.00
#
_symmetry.space_group_name_H-M   'P 1'
#
loop_
_entity.id
_entity.type
_entity.pdbx_description
1 polymer ?
#
loop_
_entity_poly.entity_id
_entity_poly.type
_entity_poly.pdbx_seq_one_letter_code
_entity_poly.pdbx_strand_id
1 'polypeptide(L)'
;MEASIFTKIIQGDIPCHKVYEDELTLAFLDIHPVAPGHVLVVPKTQIEFMWDLPSQEYQAVMATARRVARHVRQVLGVPYVGQQIIGTDVPHAHVHVIPFSTVEEFYHRPSMNKEPDHQALAAMAARLHINAQPSR
;
A
#
# COMPACT_ATOMS: atom_id res chain seq x y z
N MET A 1 -9.06 4.27 -21.57
CA MET A 1 -8.35 4.83 -20.42
C MET A 1 -6.96 4.21 -20.32
N GLU A 2 -5.97 5.05 -20.21
CA GLU A 2 -4.60 4.59 -20.12
C GLU A 2 -4.35 3.87 -18.79
N ALA A 3 -3.59 2.76 -18.86
CA ALA A 3 -3.27 2.00 -17.64
C ALA A 3 -2.39 2.81 -16.70
N SER A 4 -2.79 2.90 -15.43
CA SER A 4 -1.98 3.54 -14.39
C SER A 4 -0.74 2.71 -14.10
N ILE A 5 0.24 3.31 -13.42
CA ILE A 5 1.41 2.56 -12.96
C ILE A 5 0.98 1.40 -12.05
N PHE A 6 -0.06 1.58 -11.24
CA PHE A 6 -0.56 0.51 -10.37
C PHE A 6 -1.20 -0.62 -11.17
N THR A 7 -1.94 -0.30 -12.24
CA THR A 7 -2.46 -1.33 -13.14
C THR A 7 -1.32 -2.15 -13.75
N LYS A 8 -0.24 -1.49 -14.16
CA LYS A 8 0.94 -2.18 -14.71
C LYS A 8 1.60 -3.08 -13.68
N ILE A 9 1.64 -2.66 -12.42
CA ILE A 9 2.14 -3.48 -11.31
C ILE A 9 1.24 -4.71 -11.10
N ILE A 10 -0.08 -4.50 -11.10
CA ILE A 10 -1.07 -5.59 -10.93
C ILE A 10 -0.92 -6.63 -12.04
N GLN A 11 -0.68 -6.17 -13.27
CA GLN A 11 -0.51 -7.05 -14.44
C GLN A 11 0.86 -7.72 -14.50
N GLY A 12 1.80 -7.33 -13.64
CA GLY A 12 3.14 -7.89 -13.63
C GLY A 12 4.12 -7.24 -14.59
N ASP A 13 3.73 -6.16 -15.26
CA ASP A 13 4.60 -5.43 -16.21
C ASP A 13 5.68 -4.62 -15.50
N ILE A 14 5.38 -4.17 -14.28
CA ILE A 14 6.31 -3.43 -13.43
C ILE A 14 6.44 -4.19 -12.11
N PRO A 15 7.67 -4.47 -11.64
CA PRO A 15 7.84 -5.17 -10.37
C PRO A 15 7.43 -4.31 -9.19
N CYS A 16 7.05 -4.95 -8.09
CA CYS A 16 6.76 -4.29 -6.82
C CYS A 16 7.27 -5.14 -5.66
N HIS A 17 7.34 -4.53 -4.49
CA HIS A 17 7.68 -5.22 -3.24
C HIS A 17 6.37 -5.61 -2.54
N LYS A 18 5.84 -6.77 -2.90
CA LYS A 18 4.50 -7.21 -2.49
C LYS A 18 4.48 -7.56 -1.01
N VAL A 19 3.41 -7.12 -0.34
CA VAL A 19 3.09 -7.45 1.05
C VAL A 19 1.92 -8.42 1.13
N TYR A 20 0.89 -8.22 0.32
CA TYR A 20 -0.32 -9.04 0.35
C TYR A 20 -1.04 -8.91 -0.99
N GLU A 21 -1.71 -9.99 -1.39
CA GLU A 21 -2.54 -9.98 -2.59
C GLU A 21 -3.70 -10.95 -2.42
N ASP A 22 -4.88 -10.52 -2.86
CA ASP A 22 -6.03 -11.41 -2.97
C ASP A 22 -6.74 -11.13 -4.30
N GLU A 23 -7.95 -11.66 -4.46
CA GLU A 23 -8.69 -11.56 -5.70
C GLU A 23 -8.98 -10.11 -6.11
N LEU A 24 -9.24 -9.24 -5.16
CA LEU A 24 -9.71 -7.87 -5.43
C LEU A 24 -8.67 -6.78 -5.13
N THR A 25 -7.64 -7.09 -4.35
CA THR A 25 -6.69 -6.08 -3.88
C THR A 25 -5.25 -6.53 -3.97
N LEU A 26 -4.35 -5.55 -4.02
CA LEU A 26 -2.91 -5.75 -3.93
C LEU A 26 -2.34 -4.74 -2.94
N ALA A 27 -1.43 -5.19 -2.07
CA ALA A 27 -0.71 -4.33 -1.14
C ALA A 27 0.79 -4.48 -1.38
N PHE A 28 1.48 -3.35 -1.53
CA PHE A 28 2.92 -3.34 -1.79
C PHE A 28 3.56 -2.10 -1.18
N LEU A 29 4.88 -2.14 -0.99
CA LEU A 29 5.59 -1.03 -0.38
C LEU A 29 5.68 0.17 -1.32
N ASP A 30 5.51 1.37 -0.75
CA ASP A 30 5.84 2.61 -1.44
C ASP A 30 7.36 2.68 -1.59
N ILE A 31 7.84 2.94 -2.82
CA ILE A 31 9.28 3.00 -3.08
C ILE A 31 9.93 4.30 -2.59
N HIS A 32 9.11 5.31 -2.24
CA HIS A 32 9.55 6.53 -1.58
C HIS A 32 8.82 6.64 -0.23
N PRO A 33 9.15 5.75 0.73
CA PRO A 33 8.35 5.63 1.94
C PRO A 33 8.44 6.86 2.82
N VAL A 34 7.32 7.24 3.41
CA VAL A 34 7.28 8.25 4.48
C VAL A 34 8.03 7.74 5.70
N ALA A 35 7.86 6.45 5.98
CA ALA A 35 8.56 5.76 7.05
C ALA A 35 8.78 4.31 6.61
N PRO A 36 9.79 3.61 7.16
CA PRO A 36 9.98 2.19 6.85
C PRO A 36 8.71 1.40 7.13
N GLY A 37 8.24 0.63 6.15
CA GLY A 37 7.00 -0.13 6.26
C GLY A 37 5.77 0.56 5.70
N HIS A 38 5.93 1.69 5.00
CA HIS A 38 4.85 2.40 4.31
C HIS A 38 4.30 1.53 3.17
N VAL A 39 3.04 1.13 3.28
CA VAL A 39 2.38 0.23 2.33
C VAL A 39 1.30 1.00 1.58
N LEU A 40 1.14 0.68 0.29
CA LEU A 40 0.02 1.13 -0.53
C LEU A 40 -0.94 -0.04 -0.72
N VAL A 41 -2.23 0.20 -0.53
CA VAL A 41 -3.27 -0.79 -0.79
C VAL A 41 -4.12 -0.29 -1.94
N VAL A 42 -4.22 -1.10 -3.00
CA VAL A 42 -4.93 -0.71 -4.22
C VAL A 42 -5.97 -1.76 -4.60
N PRO A 43 -7.11 -1.33 -5.17
CA PRO A 43 -8.02 -2.27 -5.82
C PRO A 43 -7.43 -2.71 -7.15
N LYS A 44 -7.79 -3.91 -7.62
CA LYS A 44 -7.34 -4.39 -8.92
C LYS A 44 -8.10 -3.72 -10.07
N THR A 45 -9.21 -3.06 -9.79
CA THR A 45 -9.96 -2.25 -10.75
C THR A 45 -9.40 -0.84 -10.77
N GLN A 46 -9.08 -0.30 -11.95
CA GLN A 46 -8.57 1.06 -12.08
C GLN A 46 -9.71 2.05 -12.08
N ILE A 47 -9.90 2.73 -10.97
CA ILE A 47 -10.83 3.85 -10.79
C ILE A 47 -10.05 4.91 -10.02
N GLU A 48 -10.16 6.17 -10.46
CA GLU A 48 -9.28 7.22 -9.96
C GLU A 48 -9.54 7.54 -8.47
N PHE A 49 -10.81 7.63 -8.05
CA PHE A 49 -11.13 8.08 -6.70
C PHE A 49 -11.77 6.97 -5.88
N MET A 50 -11.36 6.87 -4.62
CA MET A 50 -11.87 5.84 -3.71
C MET A 50 -13.39 5.87 -3.61
N TRP A 51 -13.98 7.07 -3.54
CA TRP A 51 -15.43 7.19 -3.36
C TRP A 51 -16.23 6.77 -4.60
N ASP A 52 -15.58 6.60 -5.74
CA ASP A 52 -16.23 6.13 -6.98
C ASP A 52 -16.11 4.61 -7.17
N LEU A 53 -15.40 3.92 -6.29
CA LEU A 53 -15.31 2.46 -6.37
C LEU A 53 -16.68 1.83 -6.11
N PRO A 54 -17.02 0.74 -6.83
CA PRO A 54 -18.18 -0.07 -6.42
C PRO A 54 -18.03 -0.52 -4.97
N SER A 55 -19.14 -0.70 -4.27
CA SER A 55 -19.15 -1.06 -2.85
C SER A 55 -18.27 -2.25 -2.52
N GLN A 56 -18.30 -3.29 -3.36
CA GLN A 56 -17.52 -4.51 -3.12
C GLN A 56 -16.02 -4.19 -3.11
N GLU A 57 -15.54 -3.43 -4.08
CA GLU A 57 -14.13 -3.07 -4.19
C GLU A 57 -13.72 -2.10 -3.09
N TYR A 58 -14.58 -1.14 -2.76
CA TYR A 58 -14.32 -0.22 -1.65
C TYR A 58 -14.12 -0.98 -0.34
N GLN A 59 -15.04 -1.90 -0.04
CA GLN A 59 -14.96 -2.70 1.18
C GLN A 59 -13.73 -3.61 1.17
N ALA A 60 -13.39 -4.16 0.01
CA ALA A 60 -12.20 -5.02 -0.11
C ALA A 60 -10.92 -4.24 0.17
N VAL A 61 -10.79 -3.03 -0.39
CA VAL A 61 -9.62 -2.18 -0.14
C VAL A 61 -9.51 -1.83 1.34
N MET A 62 -10.62 -1.41 1.95
CA MET A 62 -10.61 -1.04 3.36
C MET A 62 -10.34 -2.23 4.27
N ALA A 63 -10.85 -3.41 3.93
CA ALA A 63 -10.57 -4.63 4.68
C ALA A 63 -9.08 -5.01 4.60
N THR A 64 -8.50 -4.93 3.41
CA THR A 64 -7.07 -5.19 3.23
C THR A 64 -6.23 -4.14 3.97
N ALA A 65 -6.60 -2.87 3.89
CA ALA A 65 -5.89 -1.81 4.62
C ALA A 65 -5.90 -2.07 6.13
N ARG A 66 -7.03 -2.51 6.67
CA ARG A 66 -7.12 -2.87 8.09
C ARG A 66 -6.20 -4.05 8.43
N ARG A 67 -6.21 -5.08 7.60
CA ARG A 67 -5.35 -6.26 7.79
C ARG A 67 -3.88 -5.85 7.80
N VAL A 68 -3.48 -5.07 6.81
CA VAL A 68 -2.10 -4.59 6.67
C VAL A 68 -1.71 -3.72 7.87
N ALA A 69 -2.59 -2.80 8.28
CA ALA A 69 -2.30 -1.89 9.41
C ALA A 69 -2.05 -2.67 10.71
N ARG A 70 -2.90 -3.65 11.00
CA ARG A 70 -2.74 -4.49 12.19
C ARG A 70 -1.43 -5.25 12.15
N HIS A 71 -1.12 -5.84 11.01
CA HIS A 71 0.08 -6.66 10.83
C HIS A 71 1.36 -5.82 10.93
N VAL A 72 1.39 -4.69 10.24
CA VAL A 72 2.53 -3.76 10.25
C VAL A 72 2.81 -3.27 11.67
N ARG A 73 1.76 -2.88 12.38
CA ARG A 73 1.90 -2.42 13.76
C ARG A 73 2.51 -3.50 14.66
N GLN A 74 2.05 -4.73 14.50
CA GLN A 74 2.52 -5.86 15.31
C GLN A 74 3.98 -6.22 14.97
N VAL A 75 4.29 -6.36 13.68
CA VAL A 75 5.62 -6.79 13.23
C VAL A 75 6.68 -5.75 13.57
N LEU A 76 6.39 -4.48 13.33
CA LEU A 76 7.36 -3.40 13.55
C LEU A 76 7.39 -2.91 14.99
N GLY A 77 6.39 -3.27 15.81
CA GLY A 77 6.34 -2.84 17.21
C GLY A 77 6.16 -1.33 17.37
N VAL A 78 5.59 -0.64 16.39
CA VAL A 78 5.32 0.80 16.47
C VAL A 78 4.01 1.05 17.21
N PRO A 79 3.88 2.20 17.90
CA PRO A 79 2.64 2.49 18.62
C PRO A 79 1.46 2.83 17.71
N TYR A 80 1.71 3.41 16.53
CA TYR A 80 0.64 3.94 15.68
C TYR A 80 0.83 3.53 14.22
N VAL A 81 -0.31 3.42 13.51
CA VAL A 81 -0.36 3.29 12.06
C VAL A 81 -1.45 4.24 11.56
N GLY A 82 -1.10 5.12 10.63
CA GLY A 82 -2.06 6.03 10.01
C GLY A 82 -2.50 5.53 8.65
N GLN A 83 -3.70 5.90 8.25
CA GLN A 83 -4.21 5.63 6.91
C GLN A 83 -4.55 6.96 6.24
N GLN A 84 -4.21 7.09 4.96
CA GLN A 84 -4.40 8.34 4.24
C GLN A 84 -4.80 8.05 2.80
N ILE A 85 -5.79 8.80 2.31
CA ILE A 85 -6.26 8.74 0.92
C ILE A 85 -6.10 10.13 0.35
N ILE A 86 -5.21 10.31 -0.62
CA ILE A 86 -4.93 11.62 -1.22
C ILE A 86 -5.43 11.68 -2.66
N GLY A 87 -4.98 10.76 -3.52
CA GLY A 87 -5.51 10.61 -4.88
C GLY A 87 -4.92 11.53 -5.93
N THR A 88 -3.82 12.24 -5.65
CA THR A 88 -3.25 13.18 -6.60
C THR A 88 -2.09 12.62 -7.44
N ASP A 89 -1.35 11.64 -6.91
CA ASP A 89 -0.11 11.19 -7.55
C ASP A 89 -0.36 10.22 -8.71
N VAL A 90 -1.30 9.31 -8.53
CA VAL A 90 -1.61 8.27 -9.52
C VAL A 90 -3.13 8.20 -9.70
N PRO A 91 -3.64 8.19 -10.95
CA PRO A 91 -5.10 8.14 -11.19
C PRO A 91 -5.64 6.72 -11.01
N HIS A 92 -5.44 6.15 -9.85
CA HIS A 92 -5.84 4.81 -9.44
C HIS A 92 -5.99 4.85 -7.93
N ALA A 93 -7.18 4.59 -7.43
CA ALA A 93 -7.50 4.68 -6.00
C ALA A 93 -6.50 3.89 -5.16
N HIS A 94 -6.05 4.47 -4.06
CA HIS A 94 -5.11 3.79 -3.16
C HIS A 94 -5.18 4.38 -1.76
N VAL A 95 -4.90 3.52 -0.78
CA VAL A 95 -4.83 3.89 0.63
C VAL A 95 -3.38 3.75 1.07
N HIS A 96 -2.83 4.82 1.63
CA HIS A 96 -1.52 4.78 2.28
C HIS A 96 -1.68 4.22 3.69
N VAL A 97 -0.85 3.26 4.05
CA VAL A 97 -0.79 2.69 5.41
C VAL A 97 0.63 2.96 5.91
N ILE A 98 0.76 3.83 6.91
CA ILE A 98 2.05 4.39 7.32
C ILE A 98 2.26 4.17 8.81
N PRO A 99 3.27 3.37 9.21
CA PRO A 99 3.63 3.20 10.61
C PRO A 99 4.40 4.41 11.11
N PHE A 100 4.19 4.77 12.39
CA PHE A 100 4.90 5.91 12.97
C PHE A 100 4.89 5.83 14.49
N SER A 101 5.83 6.55 15.11
CA SER A 101 5.90 6.72 16.56
C SER A 101 5.53 8.13 16.98
N THR A 102 5.83 9.13 16.14
CA THR A 102 5.46 10.52 16.37
C THR A 102 4.68 11.06 15.19
N VAL A 103 3.82 12.04 15.43
CA VAL A 103 3.01 12.65 14.37
C VAL A 103 3.90 13.29 13.30
N GLU A 104 5.04 13.83 13.68
CA GLU A 104 5.99 14.45 12.74
C GLU A 104 6.50 13.43 11.72
N GLU A 105 6.72 12.19 12.13
CA GLU A 105 7.11 11.11 11.20
C GLU A 105 6.04 10.86 10.15
N PHE A 106 4.77 10.88 10.55
CA PHE A 106 3.66 10.65 9.62
C PHE A 106 3.56 11.75 8.56
N TYR A 107 3.83 12.99 8.94
CA TYR A 107 3.75 14.13 8.03
C TYR A 107 5.06 14.44 7.31
N HIS A 108 6.09 13.63 7.54
CA HIS A 108 7.35 13.77 6.82
C HIS A 108 7.15 13.56 5.32
N ARG A 109 7.75 14.43 4.51
CA ARG A 109 7.70 14.29 3.05
C ARG A 109 9.04 13.76 2.55
N PRO A 110 9.08 12.51 2.02
CA PRO A 110 10.32 11.97 1.49
C PRO A 110 10.71 12.67 0.19
N SER A 111 12.02 12.67 -0.11
CA SER A 111 12.50 13.19 -1.39
C SER A 111 12.13 12.21 -2.50
N MET A 112 11.36 12.69 -3.49
CA MET A 112 10.97 11.89 -4.65
C MET A 112 12.12 11.75 -5.65
N ASN A 113 13.20 12.52 -5.48
CA ASN A 113 14.39 12.47 -6.34
C ASN A 113 15.42 11.46 -5.87
N LYS A 114 15.29 10.94 -4.64
CA LYS A 114 16.20 9.94 -4.11
C LYS A 114 15.91 8.60 -4.75
N GLU A 115 16.94 7.88 -5.20
CA GLU A 115 16.76 6.53 -5.71
C GLU A 115 16.22 5.60 -4.63
N PRO A 116 15.22 4.78 -4.97
CA PRO A 116 14.71 3.79 -4.02
C PRO A 116 15.78 2.80 -3.59
N ASP A 117 15.81 2.46 -2.30
CA ASP A 117 16.68 1.41 -1.78
C ASP A 117 15.95 0.07 -1.91
N HIS A 118 16.06 -0.55 -3.08
CA HIS A 118 15.33 -1.79 -3.37
C HIS A 118 15.76 -2.97 -2.50
N GLN A 119 16.99 -2.98 -2.02
CA GLN A 119 17.44 -4.02 -1.11
C GLN A 119 16.74 -3.92 0.25
N ALA A 120 16.65 -2.71 0.80
CA ALA A 120 15.93 -2.47 2.05
C ALA A 120 14.43 -2.73 1.89
N LEU A 121 13.86 -2.34 0.75
CA LEU A 121 12.43 -2.57 0.47
C LEU A 121 12.13 -4.06 0.36
N ALA A 122 12.98 -4.83 -0.32
CA ALA A 122 12.78 -6.28 -0.44
C ALA A 122 12.83 -6.95 0.94
N ALA A 123 13.78 -6.55 1.80
CA ALA A 123 13.87 -7.08 3.15
C ALA A 123 12.64 -6.72 3.99
N MET A 124 12.15 -5.49 3.88
CA MET A 124 10.95 -5.05 4.58
C MET A 124 9.72 -5.81 4.10
N ALA A 125 9.57 -5.99 2.79
CA ALA A 125 8.44 -6.74 2.23
C ALA A 125 8.43 -8.18 2.74
N ALA A 126 9.59 -8.81 2.85
CA ALA A 126 9.70 -10.16 3.40
C ALA A 126 9.24 -10.21 4.87
N ARG A 127 9.60 -9.19 5.66
CA ARG A 127 9.15 -9.09 7.06
C ARG A 127 7.64 -8.90 7.19
N LEU A 128 7.06 -8.13 6.27
CA LEU A 128 5.65 -7.72 6.34
C LEU A 128 4.72 -8.63 5.53
N HIS A 129 5.26 -9.64 4.86
CA HIS A 129 4.45 -10.50 4.00
C HIS A 129 3.30 -11.16 4.75
N ILE A 130 2.12 -11.12 4.15
CA ILE A 130 0.90 -11.76 4.66
C ILE A 130 0.42 -12.72 3.58
N ASN A 131 0.23 -13.99 3.95
CA ASN A 131 -0.36 -14.96 3.06
C ASN A 131 -1.85 -14.65 2.85
N ALA A 132 -2.31 -14.78 1.60
CA ALA A 132 -3.73 -14.61 1.29
C ALA A 132 -4.56 -15.64 2.03
N GLN A 133 -5.73 -15.19 2.53
CA GLN A 133 -6.68 -16.12 3.14
C GLN A 133 -7.31 -16.99 2.07
N PRO A 134 -7.57 -18.29 2.34
CA PRO A 134 -8.30 -19.13 1.42
C PRO A 134 -9.68 -18.54 1.15
N SER A 135 -10.19 -18.73 -0.07
CA SER A 135 -11.56 -18.36 -0.43
C SER A 135 -12.54 -19.17 0.42
N ARG A 136 -13.58 -18.50 0.87
CA ARG A 136 -14.61 -19.13 1.69
C ARG A 136 -15.82 -19.46 0.83
#